data_81c532019f4af340dd542353d35d0d48
#
_entry.id   81c532019f4af340dd542353d35d0d48
#
_cell.length_a   1.000
_cell.length_b   1.000
_cell.length_c   1.000
_cell.angle_alpha   90.00
_cell.angle_beta   90.00
_cell.angle_gamma   90.00
#
_symmetry.space_group_name_H-M   'P 1'
#
loop_
_entity.id
_entity.type
_entity.pdbx_description
1 polymer ?
#
loop_
_entity_poly.entity_id
_entity_poly.type
_entity_poly.pdbx_seq_one_letter_code
_entity_poly.pdbx_strand_id
1 'polypeptide(L)'
;MKKKEYISVHEFRVGIFVTFAIVALTAVIVMMSGKFGFFARTIKVEAEFDNVGGLIEGAPVFFSGVEVGKVEKVYLLPDGNVKVKMKILEREAVKIPRDTVATLRTMGVLGDVVVELQKGVSWKSIKDGDLITGTPMNPNITGF
;
A
#
# COMPACT_ATOMS: atom_id res chain seq x y z
N MET A 1 -56.61 12.63 5.64
CA MET A 1 -56.32 13.28 4.36
C MET A 1 -54.86 13.16 4.02
N LYS A 2 -54.54 12.42 2.98
CA LYS A 2 -53.16 12.33 2.47
C LYS A 2 -52.84 13.62 1.73
N LYS A 3 -51.95 14.47 2.30
CA LYS A 3 -51.36 15.56 1.52
C LYS A 3 -50.54 14.94 0.40
N LYS A 4 -50.96 15.13 -0.83
CA LYS A 4 -50.08 14.89 -1.98
C LYS A 4 -49.00 15.98 -1.93
N GLU A 5 -47.84 15.63 -1.47
CA GLU A 5 -46.68 16.47 -1.62
C GLU A 5 -46.30 16.51 -3.10
N TYR A 6 -46.67 17.60 -3.73
CA TYR A 6 -46.19 17.89 -5.08
C TYR A 6 -44.74 18.32 -4.91
N ILE A 7 -43.82 17.45 -5.28
CA ILE A 7 -42.39 17.83 -5.40
C ILE A 7 -42.38 18.99 -6.41
N SER A 8 -42.03 20.15 -5.93
CA SER A 8 -41.96 21.34 -6.78
C SER A 8 -40.81 21.15 -7.79
N VAL A 9 -40.95 21.68 -8.99
CA VAL A 9 -39.95 21.61 -10.04
C VAL A 9 -38.62 22.18 -9.56
N HIS A 10 -38.66 23.09 -8.59
CA HIS A 10 -37.45 23.66 -7.96
C HIS A 10 -36.73 22.64 -7.07
N GLU A 11 -37.44 21.83 -6.30
CA GLU A 11 -36.86 20.76 -5.48
C GLU A 11 -36.21 19.68 -6.34
N PHE A 12 -36.83 19.34 -7.46
CA PHE A 12 -36.27 18.39 -8.41
C PHE A 12 -34.97 18.91 -9.05
N ARG A 13 -34.90 20.18 -9.42
CA ARG A 13 -33.68 20.84 -9.95
C ARG A 13 -32.55 20.87 -8.94
N VAL A 14 -32.85 21.22 -7.69
CA VAL A 14 -31.88 21.21 -6.59
C VAL A 14 -31.37 19.79 -6.34
N GLY A 15 -32.24 18.79 -6.34
CA GLY A 15 -31.86 17.39 -6.18
C GLY A 15 -30.89 16.91 -7.25
N ILE A 16 -31.14 17.24 -8.52
CA ILE A 16 -30.22 16.90 -9.64
C ILE A 16 -28.89 17.59 -9.46
N PHE A 17 -28.87 18.86 -9.09
CA PHE A 17 -27.63 19.64 -8.88
C PHE A 17 -26.77 19.04 -7.76
N VAL A 18 -27.40 18.71 -6.63
CA VAL A 18 -26.69 18.09 -5.47
C VAL A 18 -26.15 16.71 -5.86
N THR A 19 -26.92 15.90 -6.57
CA THR A 19 -26.47 14.59 -7.04
C THR A 19 -25.27 14.72 -7.97
N PHE A 20 -25.32 15.67 -8.90
CA PHE A 20 -24.20 15.92 -9.82
C PHE A 20 -22.95 16.37 -9.06
N ALA A 21 -23.10 17.25 -8.07
CA ALA A 21 -21.99 17.71 -7.23
C ALA A 21 -21.33 16.56 -6.45
N ILE A 22 -22.13 15.66 -5.89
CA ILE A 22 -21.63 14.47 -5.17
C ILE A 22 -20.88 13.54 -6.13
N VAL A 23 -21.42 13.29 -7.31
CA VAL A 23 -20.78 12.45 -8.33
C VAL A 23 -19.46 13.08 -8.79
N ALA A 24 -19.45 14.37 -9.04
CA ALA A 24 -18.23 15.09 -9.43
C ALA A 24 -17.15 15.04 -8.33
N LEU A 25 -17.53 15.26 -7.08
CA LEU A 25 -16.62 15.18 -5.94
C LEU A 25 -16.05 13.77 -5.77
N THR A 26 -16.88 12.75 -5.88
CA THR A 26 -16.46 11.35 -5.81
C THR A 26 -15.49 11.01 -6.95
N ALA A 27 -15.75 11.48 -8.17
CA ALA A 27 -14.86 11.29 -9.30
C ALA A 27 -13.48 11.92 -9.07
N VAL A 28 -13.43 13.14 -8.51
CA VAL A 28 -12.17 13.80 -8.16
C VAL A 28 -11.39 13.00 -7.11
N ILE A 29 -12.05 12.53 -6.06
CA ILE A 29 -11.41 11.71 -5.02
C ILE A 29 -10.83 10.42 -5.61
N VAL A 30 -11.58 9.75 -6.49
CA VAL A 30 -11.11 8.54 -7.18
C VAL A 30 -9.92 8.83 -8.09
N MET A 31 -9.95 9.94 -8.82
CA MET A 31 -8.83 10.35 -9.68
C MET A 31 -7.57 10.72 -8.89
N MET A 32 -7.74 11.33 -7.70
CA MET A 32 -6.63 11.65 -6.80
C MET A 32 -6.04 10.43 -6.07
N SER A 33 -6.68 9.28 -6.15
CA SER A 33 -6.28 8.04 -5.46
C SER A 33 -4.97 7.42 -5.98
N GLY A 34 -4.19 8.15 -6.75
CA GLY A 34 -2.79 7.92 -7.10
C GLY A 34 -2.47 6.60 -7.81
N LYS A 35 -1.18 6.26 -7.80
CA LYS A 35 -0.59 5.09 -8.48
C LYS A 35 -1.15 3.73 -8.00
N PHE A 36 -1.79 3.70 -6.85
CA PHE A 36 -2.38 2.52 -6.22
C PHE A 36 -3.91 2.50 -6.31
N GLY A 37 -4.50 3.19 -7.30
CA GLY A 37 -5.94 3.24 -7.52
C GLY A 37 -6.58 1.85 -7.65
N PHE A 38 -7.90 1.78 -7.51
CA PHE A 38 -8.73 0.56 -7.53
C PHE A 38 -8.47 -0.38 -8.71
N PHE A 39 -7.90 0.12 -9.80
CA PHE A 39 -7.64 -0.63 -11.04
C PHE A 39 -6.18 -1.06 -11.19
N ALA A 40 -5.28 -0.70 -10.26
CA ALA A 40 -3.89 -1.12 -10.32
C ALA A 40 -3.78 -2.62 -10.00
N ARG A 41 -3.21 -3.40 -10.91
CA ARG A 41 -2.89 -4.80 -10.64
C ARG A 41 -1.71 -4.86 -9.68
N THR A 42 -1.85 -5.64 -8.64
CA THR A 42 -0.84 -5.86 -7.61
C THR A 42 -0.61 -7.34 -7.40
N ILE A 43 0.61 -7.69 -7.06
CA ILE A 43 0.95 -9.01 -6.53
C ILE A 43 1.11 -8.92 -5.01
N LYS A 44 0.90 -10.03 -4.34
CA LYS A 44 1.08 -10.15 -2.89
C LYS A 44 2.37 -10.90 -2.61
N VAL A 45 3.21 -10.31 -1.78
CA VAL A 45 4.49 -10.87 -1.35
C VAL A 45 4.54 -10.83 0.16
N GLU A 46 5.07 -11.86 0.78
CA GLU A 46 5.23 -11.97 2.22
C GLU A 46 6.70 -11.91 2.61
N ALA A 47 6.97 -11.29 3.74
CA ALA A 47 8.28 -11.31 4.39
C ALA A 47 8.10 -11.59 5.88
N GLU A 48 9.06 -12.30 6.47
CA GLU A 48 9.06 -12.63 7.89
C GLU A 48 10.21 -11.92 8.60
N PHE A 49 9.91 -11.29 9.74
CA PHE A 49 10.86 -10.53 10.54
C PHE A 49 10.77 -10.92 12.00
N ASP A 50 11.88 -10.83 12.72
CA ASP A 50 11.90 -11.02 14.18
C ASP A 50 11.23 -9.83 14.91
N ASN A 51 11.40 -8.63 14.37
CA ASN A 51 10.85 -7.39 14.91
C ASN A 51 10.65 -6.38 13.79
N VAL A 52 9.51 -5.73 13.77
CA VAL A 52 9.17 -4.75 12.73
C VAL A 52 9.27 -3.29 13.20
N GLY A 53 9.69 -3.06 14.44
CA GLY A 53 10.02 -1.73 14.96
C GLY A 53 8.90 -0.70 14.91
N GLY A 54 7.64 -1.13 14.92
CA GLY A 54 6.47 -0.25 14.80
C GLY A 54 5.96 -0.04 13.37
N LEU A 55 6.33 -0.91 12.43
CA LEU A 55 5.76 -0.90 11.07
C LEU A 55 4.23 -1.00 11.14
N ILE A 56 3.57 -0.12 10.43
CA ILE A 56 2.11 -0.03 10.35
C ILE A 56 1.59 -0.52 9.00
N GLU A 57 0.33 -0.94 8.97
CA GLU A 57 -0.38 -1.21 7.72
C GLU A 57 -0.51 0.08 6.89
N GLY A 58 -0.33 -0.01 5.58
CA GLY A 58 -0.31 1.14 4.68
C GLY A 58 1.08 1.78 4.50
N ALA A 59 2.09 1.34 5.25
CA ALA A 59 3.46 1.83 5.07
C ALA A 59 3.98 1.57 3.65
N PRO A 60 4.75 2.49 3.06
CA PRO A 60 5.26 2.31 1.71
C PRO A 60 6.36 1.24 1.66
N VAL A 61 6.45 0.55 0.53
CA VAL A 61 7.52 -0.39 0.19
C VAL A 61 8.36 0.22 -0.93
N PHE A 62 9.66 0.32 -0.68
CA PHE A 62 10.62 0.89 -1.63
C PHE A 62 11.52 -0.20 -2.23
N PHE A 63 11.88 -0.01 -3.48
CA PHE A 63 12.92 -0.78 -4.16
C PHE A 63 13.86 0.20 -4.87
N SER A 64 15.14 0.16 -4.50
CA SER A 64 16.14 1.11 -5.01
C SER A 64 15.72 2.59 -4.87
N GLY A 65 15.04 2.94 -3.78
CA GLY A 65 14.56 4.30 -3.50
C GLY A 65 13.26 4.70 -4.21
N VAL A 66 12.64 3.79 -4.97
CA VAL A 66 11.36 4.02 -5.65
C VAL A 66 10.25 3.28 -4.94
N GLU A 67 9.13 3.94 -4.67
CA GLU A 67 7.95 3.30 -4.08
C GLU A 67 7.32 2.34 -5.09
N VAL A 68 7.29 1.05 -4.75
CA VAL A 68 6.78 -0.02 -5.60
C VAL A 68 5.54 -0.71 -5.05
N GLY A 69 5.21 -0.45 -3.80
CA GLY A 69 4.08 -1.08 -3.14
C GLY A 69 3.77 -0.51 -1.77
N LYS A 70 2.86 -1.19 -1.07
CA LYS A 70 2.45 -0.85 0.30
C LYS A 70 2.30 -2.10 1.15
N VAL A 71 2.49 -1.94 2.45
CA VAL A 71 2.18 -2.98 3.44
C VAL A 71 0.67 -3.15 3.53
N GLU A 72 0.18 -4.36 3.25
CA GLU A 72 -1.24 -4.69 3.35
C GLU A 72 -1.63 -5.07 4.78
N LYS A 73 -0.85 -5.99 5.38
CA LYS A 73 -1.11 -6.48 6.74
C LYS A 73 0.16 -6.86 7.47
N VAL A 74 0.09 -6.79 8.78
CA VAL A 74 1.15 -7.19 9.71
C VAL A 74 0.55 -8.20 10.69
N TYR A 75 1.12 -9.41 10.75
CA TYR A 75 0.66 -10.49 11.62
C TYR A 75 1.73 -10.91 12.61
N LEU A 76 1.35 -11.06 13.86
CA LEU A 76 2.18 -11.73 14.85
C LEU A 76 1.98 -13.25 14.73
N LEU A 77 3.08 -13.97 14.54
CA LEU A 77 3.06 -15.43 14.49
C LEU A 77 3.16 -16.06 15.90
N PRO A 78 2.72 -17.32 16.06
CA PRO A 78 2.78 -18.01 17.37
C PRO A 78 4.20 -18.18 17.94
N ASP A 79 5.24 -18.18 17.09
CA ASP A 79 6.64 -18.26 17.48
C ASP A 79 7.24 -16.92 17.91
N GLY A 80 6.45 -15.84 17.86
CA GLY A 80 6.87 -14.47 18.19
C GLY A 80 7.41 -13.67 17.01
N ASN A 81 7.61 -14.27 15.84
CA ASN A 81 7.99 -13.57 14.61
C ASN A 81 6.80 -12.80 14.03
N VAL A 82 7.09 -11.87 13.16
CA VAL A 82 6.09 -11.03 12.48
C VAL A 82 6.12 -11.30 10.99
N LYS A 83 4.97 -11.67 10.45
CA LYS A 83 4.79 -11.80 9.00
C LYS A 83 4.18 -10.52 8.44
N VAL A 84 4.84 -9.95 7.46
CA VAL A 84 4.40 -8.74 6.76
C VAL A 84 3.95 -9.12 5.35
N LYS A 85 2.70 -8.82 5.05
CA LYS A 85 2.12 -9.00 3.72
C LYS A 85 2.13 -7.68 2.98
N MET A 86 2.71 -7.67 1.80
CA MET A 86 2.89 -6.48 0.98
C MET A 86 2.16 -6.62 -0.35
N LYS A 87 1.59 -5.54 -0.83
CA LYS A 87 1.10 -5.41 -2.21
C LYS A 87 2.12 -4.64 -3.03
N ILE A 88 2.59 -5.25 -4.10
CA ILE A 88 3.56 -4.65 -5.02
C ILE A 88 2.88 -4.51 -6.38
N LEU A 89 3.07 -3.35 -7.03
CA LEU A 89 2.55 -3.13 -8.38
C LEU A 89 3.11 -4.18 -9.34
N GLU A 90 2.25 -4.86 -10.09
CA GLU A 90 2.64 -5.91 -11.02
C GLU A 90 3.67 -5.43 -12.04
N ARG A 91 3.51 -4.20 -12.55
CA ARG A 91 4.44 -3.58 -13.49
C ARG A 91 5.85 -3.36 -12.90
N GLU A 92 5.96 -3.18 -11.59
CA GLU A 92 7.23 -3.00 -10.88
C GLU A 92 7.80 -4.35 -10.44
N ALA A 93 6.95 -5.31 -10.12
CA ALA A 93 7.34 -6.64 -9.67
C ALA A 93 8.23 -7.38 -10.70
N VAL A 94 7.98 -7.17 -11.99
CA VAL A 94 8.80 -7.75 -13.07
C VAL A 94 10.25 -7.30 -13.06
N LYS A 95 10.53 -6.16 -12.40
CA LYS A 95 11.87 -5.57 -12.28
C LYS A 95 12.58 -5.97 -10.97
N ILE A 96 11.86 -6.61 -10.05
CA ILE A 96 12.37 -6.96 -8.73
C ILE A 96 12.86 -8.41 -8.74
N PRO A 97 14.16 -8.66 -8.50
CA PRO A 97 14.70 -10.01 -8.44
C PRO A 97 14.06 -10.86 -7.34
N ARG A 98 13.92 -12.15 -7.58
CA ARG A 98 13.31 -13.10 -6.64
C ARG A 98 14.10 -13.29 -5.34
N ASP A 99 15.40 -13.12 -5.40
CA ASP A 99 16.33 -13.21 -4.27
C ASP A 99 16.51 -11.86 -3.53
N THR A 100 15.60 -10.93 -3.76
CA THR A 100 15.52 -9.66 -3.03
C THR A 100 15.29 -9.91 -1.54
N VAL A 101 15.95 -9.13 -0.70
CA VAL A 101 15.82 -9.19 0.76
C VAL A 101 15.03 -7.97 1.22
N ALA A 102 14.04 -8.20 2.09
CA ALA A 102 13.28 -7.12 2.72
C ALA A 102 13.99 -6.66 4.00
N THR A 103 14.22 -5.35 4.11
CA THR A 103 14.75 -4.70 5.32
C THR A 103 13.80 -3.62 5.80
N LEU A 104 13.92 -3.28 7.07
CA LEU A 104 13.16 -2.19 7.68
C LEU A 104 14.08 -0.98 7.84
N ARG A 105 13.57 0.18 7.44
CA ARG A 105 14.29 1.44 7.55
C ARG A 105 13.39 2.49 8.18
N THR A 106 13.97 3.33 9.04
CA THR A 106 13.29 4.50 9.56
C THR A 106 13.43 5.66 8.57
N MET A 107 12.33 6.31 8.26
CA MET A 107 12.28 7.43 7.34
C MET A 107 11.63 8.65 8.00
N GLY A 108 12.17 9.82 7.66
CA GLY A 108 11.64 11.09 8.14
C GLY A 108 12.03 11.45 9.57
N VAL A 109 11.64 12.64 9.99
CA VAL A 109 11.95 13.21 11.30
C VAL A 109 11.13 12.56 12.43
N LEU A 110 9.94 12.05 12.09
CA LEU A 110 9.04 11.39 13.05
C LEU A 110 9.37 9.92 13.28
N GLY A 111 10.30 9.34 12.50
CA GLY A 111 10.75 7.97 12.68
C GLY A 111 9.79 6.92 12.12
N ASP A 112 9.05 7.23 11.07
CA ASP A 112 8.19 6.27 10.39
C ASP A 112 8.99 5.09 9.84
N VAL A 113 8.52 3.87 10.09
CA VAL A 113 9.16 2.66 9.60
C VAL A 113 8.58 2.29 8.23
N VAL A 114 9.48 2.05 7.28
CA VAL A 114 9.14 1.62 5.92
C VAL A 114 9.87 0.34 5.57
N VAL A 115 9.35 -0.40 4.60
CA VAL A 115 10.02 -1.58 4.06
C VAL A 115 10.89 -1.17 2.87
N GLU A 116 12.14 -1.57 2.86
CA GLU A 116 13.05 -1.42 1.74
C GLU A 116 13.45 -2.78 1.19
N LEU A 117 13.24 -2.98 -0.09
CA LEU A 117 13.65 -4.17 -0.80
C LEU A 117 15.06 -3.95 -1.35
N GLN A 118 16.01 -4.73 -0.85
CA GLN A 118 17.40 -4.70 -1.32
C GLN A 118 17.56 -5.60 -2.54
N LYS A 119 18.13 -5.03 -3.59
CA LYS A 119 18.31 -5.71 -4.87
C LYS A 119 19.14 -6.99 -4.74
N GLY A 120 18.58 -8.10 -5.19
CA GLY A 120 19.29 -9.35 -5.39
C GLY A 120 20.00 -9.42 -6.76
N VAL A 121 20.55 -10.59 -7.06
CA VAL A 121 21.30 -10.86 -8.30
C VAL A 121 20.57 -11.81 -9.26
N SER A 122 19.42 -12.37 -8.84
CA SER A 122 18.64 -13.29 -9.66
C SER A 122 18.07 -12.60 -10.90
N TRP A 123 18.05 -13.33 -12.01
CA TRP A 123 17.38 -12.91 -13.23
C TRP A 123 15.87 -13.21 -13.23
N LYS A 124 15.40 -14.04 -12.29
CA LYS A 124 13.97 -14.31 -12.08
C LYS A 124 13.35 -13.23 -11.24
N SER A 125 12.18 -12.77 -11.65
CA SER A 125 11.38 -11.76 -10.90
C SER A 125 10.54 -12.41 -9.81
N ILE A 126 10.17 -11.61 -8.82
CA ILE A 126 9.20 -12.01 -7.80
C ILE A 126 7.83 -12.27 -8.45
N LYS A 127 7.09 -13.19 -7.86
CA LYS A 127 5.74 -13.58 -8.29
C LYS A 127 4.75 -13.47 -7.14
N ASP A 128 3.47 -13.45 -7.48
CA ASP A 128 2.39 -13.47 -6.50
C ASP A 128 2.51 -14.70 -5.58
N GLY A 129 2.43 -14.45 -4.28
CA GLY A 129 2.56 -15.47 -3.24
C GLY A 129 3.99 -15.80 -2.83
N ASP A 130 5.02 -15.17 -3.38
CA ASP A 130 6.42 -15.42 -3.01
C ASP A 130 6.69 -14.97 -1.57
N LEU A 131 7.53 -15.74 -0.88
CA LEU A 131 8.09 -15.40 0.42
C LEU A 131 9.49 -14.81 0.23
N ILE A 132 9.67 -13.59 0.69
CA ILE A 132 10.97 -12.89 0.68
C ILE A 132 11.61 -13.02 2.06
N THR A 133 12.93 -13.17 2.09
CA THR A 133 13.69 -13.17 3.35
C THR A 133 13.66 -11.77 3.97
N GLY A 134 13.18 -11.68 5.21
CA GLY A 134 13.29 -10.48 6.01
C GLY A 134 14.61 -10.45 6.77
N THR A 135 15.28 -9.31 6.80
CA THR A 135 16.47 -9.09 7.62
C THR A 135 16.07 -8.24 8.83
N PRO A 136 16.54 -8.58 10.04
CA PRO A 136 16.26 -7.78 11.23
C PRO A 136 16.73 -6.34 11.03
N MET A 137 16.01 -5.41 11.66
CA MET A 137 16.39 -4.01 11.66
C MET A 137 17.80 -3.86 12.26
N ASN A 138 18.77 -3.51 11.46
CA ASN A 138 20.11 -3.25 11.94
C ASN A 138 20.20 -1.80 12.45
N PRO A 139 20.30 -1.57 13.76
CA PRO A 139 20.37 -0.22 14.30
C PRO A 139 21.67 0.51 13.94
N ASN A 140 22.64 -0.18 13.35
CA ASN A 140 23.94 0.37 12.98
C ASN A 140 24.03 0.91 11.55
N ILE A 141 22.95 0.83 10.77
CA ILE A 141 22.87 1.53 9.48
C ILE A 141 22.14 2.86 9.70
N THR A 142 22.68 3.69 10.55
CA THR A 142 22.53 5.13 10.41
C THR A 142 23.41 5.51 9.24
N GLY A 143 22.79 5.68 8.08
CA GLY A 143 23.51 6.07 6.89
C GLY A 143 24.15 7.44 7.05
N PHE A 144 25.43 7.44 7.12
CA PHE A 144 26.25 8.55 6.74
C PHE A 144 27.04 8.14 5.51
#